data_c8130197145abf996b7ea8ffe0436b7e
#
_entry.id   c8130197145abf996b7ea8ffe0436b7e
#
_cell.length_a   1.000
_cell.length_b   1.000
_cell.length_c   1.000
_cell.angle_alpha   90.00
_cell.angle_beta   90.00
_cell.angle_gamma   90.00
#
_symmetry.space_group_name_H-M   'P 1'
#
loop_
_entity.id
_entity.type
_entity.pdbx_description
1 polymer ?
#
loop_
_entity_poly.entity_id
_entity_poly.type
_entity_poly.pdbx_seq_one_letter_code
_entity_poly.pdbx_strand_id
1 'polypeptide(L)'
;MDSPLFFEDINVGQSWTSPRRTVTEADVVNFATMTGDFNPLHVDYDYASKTPYRQPIAHGLLGLSWVAGLGSYFPNVNTVAFTAVRNWEFVRPLFFGDTVFVKTSCQEKAPSGRRNGKVVWERQLINQSQQVVQQGSFETLVSMKQPARRPKFEDAPGHPTVYAAKTGDGFVRDDAE
;
A
#
# COMPACT_ATOMS: atom_id res chain seq x y z
N MET A 1 10.13 17.15 6.82
CA MET A 1 9.42 15.85 6.60
C MET A 1 10.17 14.82 7.42
N ASP A 2 9.47 14.01 8.18
CA ASP A 2 10.09 12.93 8.94
C ASP A 2 10.72 11.90 8.00
N SER A 3 11.80 11.25 8.45
CA SER A 3 12.45 10.19 7.69
C SER A 3 11.44 9.08 7.37
N PRO A 4 11.46 8.51 6.15
CA PRO A 4 10.51 7.47 5.80
C PRO A 4 10.70 6.21 6.66
N LEU A 5 9.58 5.61 7.06
CA LEU A 5 9.55 4.38 7.85
C LEU A 5 9.97 3.18 7.00
N PHE A 6 10.76 2.29 7.59
CA PHE A 6 11.05 0.96 7.07
C PHE A 6 10.07 -0.06 7.65
N PHE A 7 10.10 -1.27 7.11
CA PHE A 7 9.21 -2.35 7.54
C PHE A 7 9.26 -2.63 9.05
N GLU A 8 10.44 -2.54 9.67
CA GLU A 8 10.63 -2.76 11.10
C GLU A 8 9.99 -1.69 11.97
N ASP A 9 9.89 -0.46 11.46
CA ASP A 9 9.35 0.70 12.18
C ASP A 9 7.82 0.71 12.26
N ILE A 10 7.16 -0.13 11.46
CA ILE A 10 5.71 -0.19 11.35
C ILE A 10 5.20 -1.25 12.32
N ASN A 11 4.21 -0.91 13.16
CA ASN A 11 3.55 -1.87 14.04
C ASN A 11 2.07 -2.03 13.67
N VAL A 12 1.57 -3.26 13.78
CA VAL A 12 0.15 -3.55 13.62
C VAL A 12 -0.67 -2.74 14.63
N GLY A 13 -1.76 -2.15 14.19
CA GLY A 13 -2.61 -1.27 14.98
C GLY A 13 -2.20 0.22 14.97
N GLN A 14 -1.02 0.57 14.50
CA GLN A 14 -0.66 1.99 14.31
C GLN A 14 -1.55 2.63 13.25
N SER A 15 -1.87 3.92 13.46
CA SER A 15 -2.69 4.68 12.53
C SER A 15 -2.16 6.10 12.32
N TRP A 16 -2.45 6.64 11.13
CA TRP A 16 -2.04 7.97 10.68
C TRP A 16 -3.20 8.64 9.97
N THR A 17 -3.19 9.96 9.97
CA THR A 17 -4.22 10.79 9.32
C THR A 17 -3.55 11.80 8.40
N SER A 18 -4.04 11.90 7.17
CA SER A 18 -3.54 12.88 6.20
C SER A 18 -4.05 14.30 6.50
N PRO A 19 -3.45 15.33 5.88
CA PRO A 19 -4.09 16.62 5.73
C PRO A 19 -5.45 16.49 5.02
N ARG A 20 -6.28 17.52 5.21
CA ARG A 20 -7.59 17.59 4.58
C ARG A 20 -7.52 18.20 3.17
N ARG A 21 -8.45 17.81 2.32
CA ARG A 21 -8.63 18.37 0.97
C ARG A 21 -10.11 18.55 0.67
N THR A 22 -10.47 19.71 0.12
CA THR A 22 -11.84 19.98 -0.35
C THR A 22 -11.99 19.55 -1.81
N VAL A 23 -13.10 18.89 -2.11
CA VAL A 23 -13.49 18.49 -3.47
C VAL A 23 -13.95 19.73 -4.22
N THR A 24 -13.31 20.00 -5.35
CA THR A 24 -13.71 21.07 -6.26
C THR A 24 -14.29 20.53 -7.56
N GLU A 25 -15.10 21.35 -8.25
CA GLU A 25 -15.58 21.02 -9.58
C GLU A 25 -14.41 20.81 -10.56
N ALA A 26 -13.36 21.61 -10.44
CA ALA A 26 -12.15 21.45 -11.25
C ALA A 26 -11.48 20.08 -11.08
N ASP A 27 -11.47 19.53 -9.88
CA ASP A 27 -10.94 18.17 -9.64
C ASP A 27 -11.72 17.13 -10.46
N VAL A 28 -13.03 17.23 -10.49
CA VAL A 28 -13.92 16.29 -11.19
C VAL A 28 -13.79 16.46 -12.69
N VAL A 29 -13.78 17.68 -13.23
CA VAL A 29 -13.59 17.93 -14.66
C VAL A 29 -12.22 17.45 -15.13
N ASN A 30 -11.15 17.70 -14.36
CA ASN A 30 -9.81 17.21 -14.68
C ASN A 30 -9.77 15.67 -14.67
N PHE A 31 -10.44 15.04 -13.72
CA PHE A 31 -10.50 13.58 -13.67
C PHE A 31 -11.28 13.00 -14.83
N ALA A 32 -12.42 13.61 -15.20
CA ALA A 32 -13.21 13.25 -16.38
C ALA A 32 -12.36 13.34 -17.66
N THR A 33 -11.59 14.44 -17.82
CA THR A 33 -10.71 14.64 -18.97
C THR A 33 -9.60 13.60 -19.03
N MET A 34 -9.01 13.26 -17.89
CA MET A 34 -7.91 12.28 -17.80
C MET A 34 -8.39 10.86 -18.11
N THR A 35 -9.58 10.51 -17.68
CA THR A 35 -10.12 9.13 -17.77
C THR A 35 -11.04 8.90 -18.97
N GLY A 36 -11.59 9.98 -19.55
CA GLY A 36 -12.64 9.91 -20.56
C GLY A 36 -14.04 9.67 -19.98
N ASP A 37 -14.22 9.65 -18.66
CA ASP A 37 -15.51 9.44 -18.00
C ASP A 37 -16.27 10.76 -17.84
N PHE A 38 -16.97 11.16 -18.89
CA PHE A 38 -17.88 12.33 -18.92
C PHE A 38 -19.33 11.93 -18.65
N ASN A 39 -19.58 10.94 -17.79
CA ASN A 39 -20.96 10.59 -17.43
C ASN A 39 -21.68 11.85 -16.90
N PRO A 40 -22.90 12.16 -17.42
CA PRO A 40 -23.66 13.35 -17.00
C PRO A 40 -23.86 13.47 -15.48
N LEU A 41 -23.83 12.37 -14.75
CA LEU A 41 -23.90 12.38 -13.28
C LEU A 41 -22.81 13.21 -12.62
N HIS A 42 -21.66 13.38 -13.28
CA HIS A 42 -20.49 14.08 -12.74
C HIS A 42 -20.36 15.51 -13.24
N VAL A 43 -20.90 15.82 -14.44
CA VAL A 43 -20.60 17.07 -15.15
C VAL A 43 -21.84 17.88 -15.59
N ASP A 44 -23.05 17.33 -15.45
CA ASP A 44 -24.29 17.98 -15.86
C ASP A 44 -25.23 18.17 -14.66
N TYR A 45 -25.40 19.43 -14.25
CA TYR A 45 -26.23 19.81 -13.11
C TYR A 45 -27.72 19.55 -13.35
N ASP A 46 -28.22 19.76 -14.59
CA ASP A 46 -29.63 19.50 -14.89
C ASP A 46 -29.93 18.00 -14.83
N TYR A 47 -29.08 17.19 -15.43
CA TYR A 47 -29.20 15.74 -15.33
C TYR A 47 -29.12 15.27 -13.88
N ALA A 48 -28.07 15.67 -13.15
CA ALA A 48 -27.82 15.21 -11.77
C ALA A 48 -28.94 15.61 -10.81
N SER A 49 -29.58 16.78 -11.02
CA SER A 49 -30.72 17.24 -10.22
C SER A 49 -31.91 16.29 -10.25
N LYS A 50 -32.07 15.50 -11.32
CA LYS A 50 -33.14 14.52 -11.53
C LYS A 50 -32.82 13.15 -10.96
N THR A 51 -31.60 12.95 -10.48
CA THR A 51 -31.15 11.70 -9.84
C THR A 51 -31.42 11.70 -8.32
N PRO A 52 -31.29 10.56 -7.63
CA PRO A 52 -31.39 10.51 -6.17
C PRO A 52 -30.38 11.42 -5.44
N TYR A 53 -29.27 11.76 -6.10
CA TYR A 53 -28.21 12.61 -5.53
C TYR A 53 -28.57 14.10 -5.55
N ARG A 54 -29.49 14.55 -6.45
CA ARG A 54 -29.97 15.92 -6.60
C ARG A 54 -28.91 16.96 -7.03
N GLN A 55 -27.67 16.54 -7.21
CA GLN A 55 -26.54 17.37 -7.64
C GLN A 55 -25.42 16.46 -8.18
N PRO A 56 -24.44 17.00 -8.92
CA PRO A 56 -23.31 16.22 -9.38
C PRO A 56 -22.51 15.65 -8.20
N ILE A 57 -21.97 14.46 -8.41
CA ILE A 57 -21.07 13.79 -7.47
C ILE A 57 -19.71 13.56 -8.12
N ALA A 58 -18.67 13.49 -7.31
CA ALA A 58 -17.34 13.11 -7.78
C ALA A 58 -17.30 11.64 -8.22
N HIS A 59 -16.44 11.33 -9.17
CA HIS A 59 -16.15 9.95 -9.57
C HIS A 59 -15.66 9.15 -8.36
N GLY A 60 -16.15 7.94 -8.19
CA GLY A 60 -15.68 7.06 -7.12
C GLY A 60 -14.17 6.81 -7.18
N LEU A 61 -13.64 6.59 -8.39
CA LEU A 61 -12.20 6.39 -8.62
C LEU A 61 -11.34 7.64 -8.37
N LEU A 62 -11.90 8.85 -8.46
CA LEU A 62 -11.21 10.07 -8.02
C LEU A 62 -10.95 10.00 -6.51
N GLY A 63 -11.96 9.61 -5.72
CA GLY A 63 -11.81 9.42 -4.28
C GLY A 63 -10.75 8.36 -3.96
N LEU A 64 -10.75 7.22 -4.64
CA LEU A 64 -9.73 6.18 -4.49
C LEU A 64 -8.32 6.70 -4.83
N SER A 65 -8.19 7.49 -5.89
CA SER A 65 -6.92 8.12 -6.28
C SER A 65 -6.40 9.05 -5.19
N TRP A 66 -7.30 9.79 -4.51
CA TRP A 66 -6.92 10.62 -3.38
C TRP A 66 -6.53 9.81 -2.14
N VAL A 67 -7.18 8.67 -1.90
CA VAL A 67 -6.74 7.76 -0.84
C VAL A 67 -5.31 7.29 -1.09
N ALA A 68 -4.97 6.97 -2.32
CA ALA A 68 -3.60 6.63 -2.68
C ALA A 68 -2.65 7.81 -2.48
N GLY A 69 -2.97 8.99 -3.03
CA GLY A 69 -2.12 10.18 -3.01
C GLY A 69 -1.95 10.77 -1.61
N LEU A 70 -3.04 11.12 -0.92
CA LEU A 70 -2.98 11.68 0.44
C LEU A 70 -2.37 10.68 1.44
N GLY A 71 -2.63 9.38 1.25
CA GLY A 71 -2.08 8.33 2.09
C GLY A 71 -0.61 8.00 1.84
N SER A 72 0.02 8.53 0.78
CA SER A 72 1.42 8.21 0.44
C SER A 72 2.44 8.74 1.44
N TYR A 73 2.10 9.83 2.13
CA TYR A 73 2.98 10.48 3.11
C TYR A 73 2.48 10.35 4.55
N PHE A 74 1.35 9.68 4.75
CA PHE A 74 0.73 9.49 6.06
C PHE A 74 0.28 8.03 6.28
N PRO A 75 1.22 7.17 6.68
CA PRO A 75 2.65 7.41 7.01
C PRO A 75 3.54 7.58 5.77
N ASN A 76 4.65 8.32 5.94
CA ASN A 76 5.75 8.32 4.98
C ASN A 76 6.54 7.02 5.14
N VAL A 77 6.53 6.17 4.10
CA VAL A 77 7.05 4.80 4.14
C VAL A 77 7.99 4.55 2.95
N ASN A 78 9.06 3.82 3.17
CA ASN A 78 9.93 3.33 2.09
C ASN A 78 9.21 2.24 1.25
N THR A 79 8.18 2.66 0.54
CA THR A 79 7.38 1.77 -0.32
C THR A 79 8.16 1.42 -1.58
N VAL A 80 8.34 0.12 -1.81
CA VAL A 80 8.98 -0.43 -3.02
C VAL A 80 7.97 -0.62 -4.14
N ALA A 81 6.79 -1.12 -3.80
CA ALA A 81 5.73 -1.37 -4.76
C ALA A 81 4.35 -1.31 -4.09
N PHE A 82 3.39 -0.84 -4.85
CA PHE A 82 1.98 -0.98 -4.56
C PHE A 82 1.48 -2.24 -5.26
N THR A 83 0.95 -3.21 -4.53
CA THR A 83 0.70 -4.55 -5.08
C THR A 83 -0.77 -4.88 -5.28
N ALA A 84 -1.66 -4.34 -4.44
CA ALA A 84 -3.09 -4.60 -4.59
C ALA A 84 -3.95 -3.57 -3.87
N VAL A 85 -5.17 -3.40 -4.38
CA VAL A 85 -6.34 -2.89 -3.65
C VAL A 85 -7.30 -4.05 -3.47
N ARG A 86 -7.80 -4.23 -2.25
CA ARG A 86 -8.74 -5.32 -1.94
C ARG A 86 -9.95 -4.81 -1.19
N ASN A 87 -11.10 -5.43 -1.45
CA ASN A 87 -12.35 -5.17 -0.73
C ASN A 87 -12.69 -3.67 -0.67
N TRP A 88 -12.49 -2.97 -1.81
CA TRP A 88 -12.75 -1.54 -1.87
C TRP A 88 -14.25 -1.28 -1.99
N GLU A 89 -14.76 -0.45 -1.10
CA GLU A 89 -16.17 -0.11 -1.00
C GLU A 89 -16.38 1.39 -1.18
N PHE A 90 -17.37 1.76 -1.98
CA PHE A 90 -17.87 3.12 -2.17
C PHE A 90 -19.13 3.28 -1.30
N VAL A 91 -18.93 3.70 -0.05
CA VAL A 91 -19.98 3.65 0.98
C VAL A 91 -20.97 4.81 0.84
N ARG A 92 -20.48 5.98 0.41
CA ARG A 92 -21.28 7.21 0.26
C ARG A 92 -20.83 8.00 -0.97
N PRO A 93 -21.73 8.79 -1.59
CA PRO A 93 -21.33 9.75 -2.62
C PRO A 93 -20.39 10.80 -2.02
N LEU A 94 -19.51 11.32 -2.86
CA LEU A 94 -18.61 12.41 -2.57
C LEU A 94 -19.09 13.63 -3.36
N PHE A 95 -19.49 14.70 -2.67
CA PHE A 95 -20.04 15.91 -3.28
C PHE A 95 -18.98 17.00 -3.46
N PHE A 96 -19.23 17.89 -4.40
CA PHE A 96 -18.46 19.14 -4.50
C PHE A 96 -18.62 19.93 -3.21
N GLY A 97 -17.51 20.47 -2.68
CA GLY A 97 -17.48 21.16 -1.39
C GLY A 97 -17.23 20.25 -0.19
N ASP A 98 -17.34 18.93 -0.32
CA ASP A 98 -16.93 18.01 0.75
C ASP A 98 -15.44 18.17 1.04
N THR A 99 -15.08 18.16 2.32
CA THR A 99 -13.69 18.20 2.77
C THR A 99 -13.32 16.85 3.39
N VAL A 100 -12.39 16.16 2.75
CA VAL A 100 -12.01 14.78 3.10
C VAL A 100 -10.59 14.69 3.61
N PHE A 101 -10.33 13.63 4.35
CA PHE A 101 -8.99 13.18 4.75
C PHE A 101 -8.91 11.66 4.73
N VAL A 102 -7.69 11.14 4.71
CA VAL A 102 -7.43 9.70 4.72
C VAL A 102 -6.95 9.29 6.10
N LYS A 103 -7.59 8.27 6.68
CA LYS A 103 -7.07 7.53 7.82
C LYS A 103 -6.45 6.23 7.29
N THR A 104 -5.20 5.99 7.65
CA THR A 104 -4.45 4.77 7.31
C THR A 104 -4.13 4.02 8.60
N SER A 105 -4.37 2.72 8.65
CA SER A 105 -4.02 1.85 9.78
C SER A 105 -3.28 0.61 9.27
N CYS A 106 -2.21 0.20 9.95
CA CYS A 106 -1.54 -1.07 9.64
C CYS A 106 -2.35 -2.23 10.20
N GLN A 107 -2.90 -3.09 9.33
CA GLN A 107 -3.68 -4.27 9.76
C GLN A 107 -2.80 -5.49 9.92
N GLU A 108 -1.92 -5.73 8.94
CA GLU A 108 -1.06 -6.90 8.91
C GLU A 108 0.30 -6.55 8.35
N LYS A 109 1.31 -7.26 8.77
CA LYS A 109 2.64 -7.21 8.15
C LYS A 109 3.33 -8.56 8.22
N ALA A 110 4.03 -8.92 7.15
CA ALA A 110 4.81 -10.15 7.08
C ALA A 110 6.07 -9.95 6.23
N PRO A 111 7.18 -10.62 6.54
CA PRO A 111 8.33 -10.63 5.64
C PRO A 111 7.96 -11.11 4.24
N SER A 112 8.53 -10.49 3.21
CA SER A 112 8.34 -10.86 1.80
C SER A 112 9.69 -10.88 1.10
N GLY A 113 10.30 -12.06 1.08
CA GLY A 113 11.66 -12.24 0.62
C GLY A 113 12.70 -11.70 1.61
N ARG A 114 13.90 -11.34 1.09
CA ARG A 114 15.07 -11.02 1.93
C ARG A 114 15.22 -9.54 2.27
N ARG A 115 14.62 -8.65 1.47
CA ARG A 115 14.85 -7.20 1.55
C ARG A 115 13.58 -6.40 1.81
N ASN A 116 12.42 -7.05 1.75
CA ASN A 116 11.14 -6.38 1.82
C ASN A 116 10.20 -7.10 2.79
N GLY A 117 9.23 -6.36 3.30
CA GLY A 117 8.06 -6.91 3.96
C GLY A 117 6.79 -6.48 3.23
N LYS A 118 5.78 -7.32 3.25
CA LYS A 118 4.42 -7.00 2.82
C LYS A 118 3.70 -6.36 3.99
N VAL A 119 3.03 -5.23 3.72
CA VAL A 119 2.17 -4.54 4.69
C VAL A 119 0.78 -4.38 4.09
N VAL A 120 -0.23 -4.72 4.88
CA VAL A 120 -1.64 -4.52 4.56
C VAL A 120 -2.14 -3.32 5.38
N TRP A 121 -2.62 -2.33 4.66
CA TRP A 121 -3.14 -1.09 5.21
C TRP A 121 -4.65 -1.06 5.05
N GLU A 122 -5.39 -0.87 6.14
CA GLU A 122 -6.74 -0.36 6.03
C GLU A 122 -6.68 1.14 5.71
N ARG A 123 -7.45 1.57 4.71
CA ARG A 123 -7.56 2.98 4.36
C ARG A 123 -9.01 3.40 4.27
N GLN A 124 -9.31 4.53 4.86
CA GLN A 124 -10.63 5.13 4.87
C GLN A 124 -10.55 6.56 4.38
N LEU A 125 -11.39 6.93 3.41
CA LEU A 125 -11.68 8.31 3.05
C LEU A 125 -12.83 8.78 3.91
N ILE A 126 -12.60 9.84 4.70
CA ILE A 126 -13.55 10.33 5.71
C ILE A 126 -13.86 11.78 5.40
N ASN A 127 -15.16 12.16 5.42
CA ASN A 127 -15.61 13.51 5.16
C ASN A 127 -15.57 14.42 6.40
N GLN A 128 -15.93 15.69 6.24
CA GLN A 128 -15.99 16.70 7.30
C GLN A 128 -16.94 16.34 8.45
N SER A 129 -17.94 15.50 8.19
CA SER A 129 -18.92 15.01 9.19
C SER A 129 -18.47 13.71 9.86
N GLN A 130 -17.19 13.32 9.74
CA GLN A 130 -16.61 12.11 10.28
C GLN A 130 -17.25 10.82 9.74
N GLN A 131 -17.85 10.87 8.57
CA GLN A 131 -18.45 9.70 7.93
C GLN A 131 -17.46 9.08 6.95
N VAL A 132 -17.37 7.74 6.94
CA VAL A 132 -16.61 7.01 5.95
C VAL A 132 -17.32 7.11 4.60
N VAL A 133 -16.61 7.63 3.61
CA VAL A 133 -17.07 7.77 2.22
C VAL A 133 -16.64 6.57 1.39
N GLN A 134 -15.39 6.15 1.55
CA GLN A 134 -14.82 4.97 0.91
C GLN A 134 -13.89 4.26 1.88
N GLN A 135 -13.73 2.95 1.73
CA GLN A 135 -12.81 2.17 2.56
C GLN A 135 -12.36 0.89 1.85
N GLY A 136 -11.27 0.33 2.33
CA GLY A 136 -10.74 -0.95 1.88
C GLY A 136 -9.29 -1.14 2.27
N SER A 137 -8.65 -2.16 1.72
CA SER A 137 -7.26 -2.49 2.04
C SER A 137 -6.34 -2.23 0.85
N PHE A 138 -5.17 -1.66 1.17
CA PHE A 138 -4.05 -1.50 0.26
C PHE A 138 -2.94 -2.45 0.68
N GLU A 139 -2.32 -3.12 -0.28
CA GLU A 139 -1.13 -3.93 -0.01
C GLU A 139 0.10 -3.27 -0.65
N THR A 140 1.18 -3.17 0.12
CA THR A 140 2.44 -2.64 -0.37
C THR A 140 3.62 -3.52 0.04
N LEU A 141 4.67 -3.48 -0.78
CA LEU A 141 6.00 -3.95 -0.37
C LEU A 141 6.77 -2.76 0.19
N VAL A 142 7.35 -2.94 1.36
CA VAL A 142 8.12 -1.94 2.11
C VAL A 142 9.53 -2.45 2.32
N SER A 143 10.52 -1.59 2.08
CA SER A 143 11.94 -1.92 2.30
C SER A 143 12.20 -2.24 3.77
N MET A 144 13.05 -3.24 4.01
CA MET A 144 13.66 -3.50 5.32
C MET A 144 14.94 -2.68 5.49
N LYS A 145 15.26 -2.30 6.74
CA LYS A 145 16.52 -1.61 7.09
C LYS A 145 17.74 -2.49 6.78
N GLN A 146 17.60 -3.79 7.02
CA GLN A 146 18.63 -4.78 6.72
C GLN A 146 18.00 -6.01 6.07
N PRO A 147 18.70 -6.65 5.11
CA PRO A 147 18.24 -7.91 4.55
C PRO A 147 18.07 -8.94 5.67
N ALA A 148 17.00 -9.73 5.62
CA ALA A 148 16.83 -10.86 6.54
C ALA A 148 18.06 -11.76 6.49
N ARG A 149 18.64 -12.07 7.67
CA ARG A 149 19.81 -12.92 7.80
C ARG A 149 19.48 -14.29 7.22
N ARG A 150 20.32 -14.81 6.32
CA ARG A 150 20.21 -16.23 5.94
C ARG A 150 20.40 -17.06 7.20
N PRO A 151 19.52 -18.02 7.52
CA PRO A 151 19.85 -18.99 8.53
C PRO A 151 21.18 -19.63 8.11
N LYS A 152 22.17 -19.60 8.98
CA LYS A 152 23.40 -20.35 8.75
C LYS A 152 23.02 -21.82 8.73
N PHE A 153 23.67 -22.59 7.85
CA PHE A 153 23.44 -24.04 7.71
C PHE A 153 23.67 -24.79 9.04
N GLU A 154 24.41 -24.16 9.98
CA GLU A 154 24.69 -24.63 11.34
C GLU A 154 23.50 -24.50 12.31
N ASP A 155 22.48 -23.65 12.00
CA ASP A 155 21.31 -23.39 12.86
C ASP A 155 20.14 -24.36 12.56
N ALA A 156 20.30 -25.32 11.62
CA ALA A 156 19.29 -26.33 11.34
C ALA A 156 19.32 -27.41 12.42
N PRO A 157 18.23 -27.64 13.19
CA PRO A 157 18.21 -28.70 14.17
C PRO A 157 18.32 -30.05 13.46
N GLY A 158 19.42 -30.76 13.68
CA GLY A 158 19.56 -32.17 13.31
C GLY A 158 20.59 -32.53 12.23
N HIS A 159 21.54 -31.67 11.85
CA HIS A 159 22.65 -32.10 11.02
C HIS A 159 23.83 -32.55 11.90
N PRO A 160 24.27 -33.83 11.79
CA PRO A 160 25.51 -34.27 12.45
C PRO A 160 26.70 -33.61 11.77
N THR A 161 27.56 -33.02 12.56
CA THR A 161 28.90 -32.60 12.18
C THR A 161 29.75 -33.82 11.77
N VAL A 162 29.74 -34.14 10.49
CA VAL A 162 30.74 -35.11 9.94
C VAL A 162 31.15 -34.65 8.56
N TYR A 163 32.23 -33.92 8.49
CA TYR A 163 33.26 -34.06 7.46
C TYR A 163 34.51 -33.31 7.96
N ALA A 164 35.24 -34.00 8.87
CA ALA A 164 36.67 -33.76 9.04
C ALA A 164 37.35 -34.31 7.80
N ALA A 165 37.92 -33.43 6.99
CA ALA A 165 38.79 -33.85 5.89
C ALA A 165 40.01 -34.58 6.46
N LYS A 166 40.16 -35.85 6.15
CA LYS A 166 41.46 -36.55 6.23
C LYS A 166 42.31 -36.06 5.07
N THR A 167 43.25 -35.21 5.37
CA THR A 167 44.43 -35.00 4.52
C THR A 167 45.44 -36.11 4.83
N GLY A 168 45.92 -36.75 3.77
CA GLY A 168 47.13 -37.61 3.80
C GLY A 168 46.89 -38.95 3.20
N ASP A 169 47.28 -39.15 1.93
CA ASP A 169 48.41 -39.98 1.58
C ASP A 169 48.50 -40.12 0.04
N GLY A 170 49.66 -39.84 -0.43
CA GLY A 170 50.50 -40.27 -1.51
C GLY A 170 49.87 -40.94 -2.72
N PHE A 171 49.85 -40.23 -3.83
CA PHE A 171 49.78 -40.84 -5.16
C PHE A 171 51.20 -41.15 -5.59
N VAL A 172 51.60 -42.43 -5.52
CA VAL A 172 52.80 -42.96 -6.17
C VAL A 172 52.44 -43.21 -7.62
N ARG A 173 53.20 -42.59 -8.53
CA ARG A 173 53.20 -42.93 -9.96
C ARG A 173 54.10 -44.13 -10.11
N ASP A 174 53.57 -45.26 -10.61
CA ASP A 174 54.36 -46.31 -11.25
C ASP A 174 54.35 -46.02 -12.76
N ASP A 175 55.51 -45.63 -13.26
CA ASP A 175 55.90 -45.73 -14.66
C ASP A 175 56.49 -47.17 -14.85
N ALA A 176 55.93 -47.98 -15.71
CA ALA A 176 56.65 -49.02 -16.47
C ALA A 176 55.74 -49.78 -17.44
N GLU A 177 56.20 -49.70 -18.70
CA GLU A 177 56.03 -50.54 -19.88
C GLU A 177 54.75 -50.47 -20.67
#